data_7c4d69b77ecf65c35b95aeb937834246
#
_entry.id   7c4d69b77ecf65c35b95aeb937834246
#
_cell.length_a   1.000
_cell.length_b   1.000
_cell.length_c   1.000
_cell.angle_alpha   90.00
_cell.angle_beta   90.00
_cell.angle_gamma   90.00
#
_symmetry.space_group_name_H-M   'P 1'
#
loop_
_entity.id
_entity.type
_entity.pdbx_description
1 polymer ?
#
loop_
_entity_poly.entity_id
_entity_poly.type
_entity_poly.pdbx_seq_one_letter_code
_entity_poly.pdbx_strand_id
1 'polypeptide(L)'
;MVETPNMIIQEGFVLKPASSVLLSLLVEAYHEDPQGVHSALPWMEDTKIPQQFGQMLRDIERAGGEDHMHFWSIHEPENSEFVGLIGLGDELQLDDTDYNLGYWVVKQYQRKGIAKDAVNKIMKWLHEREENVRVELIVHPHNEAGIATAQSIIEQWNGYKIPQLIGVEVNKRTVPHHIFVIEV
;
A
#
# COMPACT_ATOMS: atom_id res chain seq x y z
N MET A 1 19.97 8.74 -7.78
CA MET A 1 18.64 8.91 -7.13
C MET A 1 17.61 8.40 -8.11
N VAL A 2 16.84 7.40 -7.74
CA VAL A 2 15.80 6.85 -8.61
C VAL A 2 14.47 7.39 -8.12
N GLU A 3 13.82 8.19 -8.95
CA GLU A 3 12.50 8.72 -8.65
C GLU A 3 11.44 7.62 -8.79
N THR A 4 10.36 7.73 -8.03
CA THR A 4 9.19 6.85 -8.15
C THR A 4 8.61 6.97 -9.57
N PRO A 5 8.61 5.90 -10.39
CA PRO A 5 8.23 6.00 -11.79
C PRO A 5 6.72 5.98 -12.01
N ASN A 6 6.27 6.51 -13.15
CA ASN A 6 4.95 6.20 -13.68
C ASN A 6 4.95 4.78 -14.25
N MET A 7 3.89 4.02 -14.01
CA MET A 7 3.73 2.65 -14.53
C MET A 7 2.31 2.43 -15.04
N ILE A 8 2.17 1.48 -15.95
CA ILE A 8 0.87 1.03 -16.46
C ILE A 8 0.69 -0.43 -16.08
N ILE A 9 -0.46 -0.78 -15.55
CA ILE A 9 -0.87 -2.15 -15.21
C ILE A 9 -1.95 -2.65 -16.17
N GLN A 10 -2.48 -3.84 -15.93
CA GLN A 10 -3.50 -4.45 -16.80
C GLN A 10 -4.72 -3.52 -16.98
N GLU A 11 -5.38 -3.66 -18.11
CA GLU A 11 -6.52 -2.83 -18.52
C GLU A 11 -6.21 -1.32 -18.61
N GLY A 12 -4.92 -0.94 -18.61
CA GLY A 12 -4.47 0.43 -18.80
C GLY A 12 -4.54 1.32 -17.57
N PHE A 13 -4.85 0.79 -16.37
CA PHE A 13 -4.75 1.58 -15.15
C PHE A 13 -3.34 2.12 -14.95
N VAL A 14 -3.24 3.35 -14.48
CA VAL A 14 -1.97 4.07 -14.35
C VAL A 14 -1.59 4.20 -12.89
N LEU A 15 -0.35 3.87 -12.57
CA LEU A 15 0.29 4.18 -11.30
C LEU A 15 1.09 5.47 -11.48
N LYS A 16 0.76 6.50 -10.72
CA LYS A 16 1.47 7.79 -10.70
C LYS A 16 2.12 8.00 -9.34
N PRO A 17 3.32 8.57 -9.25
CA PRO A 17 3.92 8.93 -7.97
C PRO A 17 2.93 9.71 -7.10
N ALA A 18 2.71 9.27 -5.88
CA ALA A 18 1.82 9.95 -4.94
C ALA A 18 2.42 11.28 -4.50
N SER A 19 1.60 12.32 -4.44
CA SER A 19 2.02 13.68 -4.06
C SER A 19 0.92 14.43 -3.34
N SER A 20 1.24 15.63 -2.85
CA SER A 20 0.32 16.51 -2.11
C SER A 20 -0.94 16.90 -2.88
N VAL A 21 -0.92 16.82 -4.22
CA VAL A 21 -2.10 17.10 -5.07
C VAL A 21 -3.26 16.13 -4.85
N LEU A 22 -2.99 14.97 -4.24
CA LEU A 22 -4.00 13.95 -3.95
C LEU A 22 -4.88 14.27 -2.74
N LEU A 23 -4.56 15.29 -1.94
CA LEU A 23 -5.21 15.53 -0.65
C LEU A 23 -6.74 15.57 -0.73
N SER A 24 -7.29 16.33 -1.66
CA SER A 24 -8.75 16.46 -1.81
C SER A 24 -9.39 15.12 -2.20
N LEU A 25 -8.77 14.36 -3.09
CA LEU A 25 -9.26 13.04 -3.53
C LEU A 25 -9.25 12.02 -2.37
N LEU A 26 -8.21 12.03 -1.53
CA LEU A 26 -8.15 11.14 -0.37
C LEU A 26 -9.20 11.51 0.69
N VAL A 27 -9.45 12.78 0.91
CA VAL A 27 -10.49 13.26 1.84
C VAL A 27 -11.88 12.88 1.32
N GLU A 28 -12.16 13.06 0.03
CA GLU A 28 -13.41 12.63 -0.59
C GLU A 28 -13.61 11.11 -0.46
N ALA A 29 -12.61 10.33 -0.80
CA ALA A 29 -12.65 8.88 -0.69
C ALA A 29 -12.86 8.39 0.77
N TYR A 30 -12.28 9.08 1.75
CA TYR A 30 -12.58 8.83 3.16
C TYR A 30 -14.06 9.06 3.49
N HIS A 31 -14.65 10.16 3.04
CA HIS A 31 -16.07 10.45 3.31
C HIS A 31 -17.02 9.47 2.62
N GLU A 32 -16.63 8.90 1.49
CA GLU A 32 -17.41 7.87 0.81
C GLU A 32 -17.35 6.49 1.51
N ASP A 33 -16.18 6.11 2.04
CA ASP A 33 -15.96 4.83 2.71
C ASP A 33 -14.98 4.95 3.87
N PRO A 34 -15.37 5.55 5.01
CA PRO A 34 -14.50 5.69 6.18
C PRO A 34 -13.97 4.36 6.69
N GLN A 35 -14.80 3.31 6.66
CA GLN A 35 -14.43 1.99 7.15
C GLN A 35 -13.34 1.34 6.28
N GLY A 36 -13.42 1.49 4.97
CA GLY A 36 -12.40 1.01 4.03
C GLY A 36 -11.05 1.68 4.27
N VAL A 37 -11.06 3.00 4.49
CA VAL A 37 -9.84 3.74 4.82
C VAL A 37 -9.25 3.30 6.15
N HIS A 38 -10.05 3.17 7.21
CA HIS A 38 -9.56 2.69 8.51
C HIS A 38 -9.05 1.25 8.48
N SER A 39 -9.57 0.41 7.60
CA SER A 39 -9.04 -0.95 7.41
C SER A 39 -7.63 -0.96 6.82
N ALA A 40 -7.34 -0.02 5.93
CA ALA A 40 -6.04 0.12 5.29
C ALA A 40 -5.06 0.99 6.11
N LEU A 41 -5.58 2.04 6.75
CA LEU A 41 -4.83 3.03 7.51
C LEU A 41 -5.43 3.16 8.93
N PRO A 42 -5.24 2.17 9.80
CA PRO A 42 -5.93 2.08 11.09
C PRO A 42 -5.50 3.16 12.10
N TRP A 43 -4.42 3.88 11.83
CA TRP A 43 -3.91 4.98 12.64
C TRP A 43 -4.62 6.32 12.39
N MET A 44 -5.43 6.42 11.33
CA MET A 44 -6.21 7.63 11.02
C MET A 44 -7.26 7.92 12.10
N GLU A 45 -7.40 9.19 12.44
CA GLU A 45 -8.37 9.70 13.41
C GLU A 45 -9.45 10.51 12.68
N ASP A 46 -10.73 10.21 12.87
CA ASP A 46 -11.87 10.85 12.17
C ASP A 46 -11.84 12.40 12.25
N THR A 47 -11.35 12.95 13.34
CA THR A 47 -11.28 14.39 13.56
C THR A 47 -10.06 15.08 12.94
N LYS A 48 -9.13 14.31 12.39
CA LYS A 48 -7.83 14.80 11.87
C LYS A 48 -7.54 14.37 10.43
N ILE A 49 -8.53 13.90 9.72
CA ILE A 49 -8.36 13.30 8.37
C ILE A 49 -7.59 14.21 7.40
N PRO A 50 -7.97 15.48 7.17
CA PRO A 50 -7.22 16.32 6.23
C PRO A 50 -5.78 16.58 6.67
N GLN A 51 -5.56 16.78 7.97
CA GLN A 51 -4.22 17.02 8.52
C GLN A 51 -3.32 15.80 8.40
N GLN A 52 -3.84 14.62 8.73
CA GLN A 52 -3.09 13.37 8.67
C GLN A 52 -2.80 12.92 7.23
N PHE A 53 -3.76 13.03 6.31
CA PHE A 53 -3.49 12.80 4.89
C PHE A 53 -2.48 13.81 4.33
N GLY A 54 -2.63 15.09 4.69
CA GLY A 54 -1.69 16.12 4.25
C GLY A 54 -0.27 15.86 4.75
N GLN A 55 -0.10 15.44 6.00
CA GLN A 55 1.22 15.07 6.52
C GLN A 55 1.78 13.84 5.84
N MET A 56 0.99 12.77 5.73
CA MET A 56 1.38 11.54 5.05
C MET A 56 1.85 11.81 3.62
N LEU A 57 1.11 12.57 2.84
CA LEU A 57 1.47 12.89 1.45
C LEU A 57 2.78 13.68 1.35
N ARG A 58 3.03 14.64 2.25
CA ARG A 58 4.30 15.37 2.29
C ARG A 58 5.49 14.48 2.63
N ASP A 59 5.30 13.56 3.58
CA ASP A 59 6.35 12.62 3.98
C ASP A 59 6.66 11.63 2.85
N ILE A 60 5.63 11.12 2.18
CA ILE A 60 5.74 10.24 1.00
C ILE A 60 6.47 10.96 -0.15
N GLU A 61 6.08 12.19 -0.47
CA GLU A 61 6.67 12.98 -1.56
C GLU A 61 8.16 13.25 -1.29
N ARG A 62 8.51 13.63 -0.06
CA ARG A 62 9.89 13.83 0.34
C ARG A 62 10.71 12.52 0.27
N ALA A 63 10.21 11.46 0.90
CA ALA A 63 10.91 10.19 0.97
C ALA A 63 11.05 9.51 -0.41
N GLY A 64 10.08 9.69 -1.31
CA GLY A 64 10.16 9.26 -2.70
C GLY A 64 11.26 9.99 -3.49
N GLY A 65 11.45 11.28 -3.22
CA GLY A 65 12.55 12.06 -3.79
C GLY A 65 13.94 11.67 -3.25
N GLU A 66 13.99 11.08 -2.05
CA GLU A 66 15.20 10.57 -1.41
C GLU A 66 15.45 9.07 -1.67
N ASP A 67 14.60 8.41 -2.44
CA ASP A 67 14.65 6.97 -2.76
C ASP A 67 14.53 6.05 -1.52
N HIS A 68 13.78 6.48 -0.51
CA HIS A 68 13.56 5.72 0.72
C HIS A 68 12.21 4.99 0.76
N MET A 69 11.17 5.61 0.21
CA MET A 69 9.83 5.05 0.12
C MET A 69 9.25 5.36 -1.26
N HIS A 70 8.40 4.50 -1.76
CA HIS A 70 7.76 4.69 -3.05
C HIS A 70 6.26 4.45 -2.96
N PHE A 71 5.48 5.49 -3.17
CA PHE A 71 4.02 5.41 -3.16
C PHE A 71 3.44 5.89 -4.48
N TRP A 72 2.39 5.19 -4.92
CA TRP A 72 1.67 5.50 -6.14
C TRP A 72 0.19 5.68 -5.87
N SER A 73 -0.40 6.65 -6.54
CA SER A 73 -1.84 6.69 -6.74
C SER A 73 -2.21 5.89 -7.99
N ILE A 74 -3.30 5.15 -7.91
CA ILE A 74 -3.83 4.35 -9.01
C ILE A 74 -4.95 5.16 -9.66
N HIS A 75 -4.93 5.26 -10.99
CA HIS A 75 -5.91 6.02 -11.76
C HIS A 75 -6.48 5.19 -12.90
N GLU A 76 -7.76 5.41 -13.18
CA GLU A 76 -8.46 4.81 -14.30
C GLU A 76 -7.95 5.39 -15.64
N PRO A 77 -7.85 4.55 -16.71
CA PRO A 77 -7.21 4.98 -17.96
C PRO A 77 -7.97 6.07 -18.72
N GLU A 78 -9.31 6.06 -18.70
CA GLU A 78 -10.12 6.93 -19.55
C GLU A 78 -10.31 8.33 -18.99
N ASN A 79 -10.66 8.43 -17.70
CA ASN A 79 -11.05 9.69 -17.05
C ASN A 79 -10.06 10.16 -15.97
N SER A 80 -8.99 9.39 -15.71
CA SER A 80 -8.02 9.65 -14.65
C SER A 80 -8.62 9.65 -13.22
N GLU A 81 -9.79 9.01 -13.04
CA GLU A 81 -10.42 8.88 -11.73
C GLU A 81 -9.50 8.17 -10.74
N PHE A 82 -9.50 8.65 -9.50
CA PHE A 82 -8.72 8.05 -8.42
C PHE A 82 -9.31 6.71 -8.01
N VAL A 83 -8.49 5.67 -8.05
CA VAL A 83 -8.86 4.28 -7.79
C VAL A 83 -8.28 3.78 -6.46
N GLY A 84 -7.13 4.26 -6.04
CA GLY A 84 -6.50 3.81 -4.83
C GLY A 84 -5.08 4.31 -4.63
N LEU A 85 -4.48 3.84 -3.56
CA LEU A 85 -3.11 4.14 -3.14
C LEU A 85 -2.37 2.83 -2.88
N ILE A 86 -1.12 2.74 -3.32
CA ILE A 86 -0.25 1.59 -3.05
C ILE A 86 1.18 2.07 -2.82
N GLY A 87 1.91 1.43 -1.93
CA GLY A 87 3.28 1.85 -1.69
C GLY A 87 4.14 0.88 -0.92
N LEU A 88 5.43 1.17 -1.01
CA LEU A 88 6.53 0.56 -0.30
C LEU A 88 7.01 1.55 0.77
N GLY A 89 6.64 1.31 2.01
CA GLY A 89 6.99 2.14 3.16
C GLY A 89 8.15 1.53 3.97
N ASP A 90 8.59 2.27 4.97
CA ASP A 90 9.73 1.94 5.85
C ASP A 90 9.32 1.62 7.30
N GLU A 91 8.03 1.58 7.61
CA GLU A 91 7.52 1.15 8.92
C GLU A 91 7.51 -0.38 9.03
N LEU A 92 8.67 -0.96 9.31
CA LEU A 92 8.88 -2.40 9.32
C LEU A 92 8.52 -3.04 10.68
N GLN A 93 7.94 -4.24 10.63
CA GLN A 93 7.66 -5.07 11.80
C GLN A 93 8.67 -6.20 11.99
N LEU A 94 9.36 -6.58 10.92
CA LEU A 94 10.41 -7.59 10.94
C LEU A 94 11.78 -6.92 10.75
N ASP A 95 12.80 -7.43 11.46
CA ASP A 95 14.16 -6.86 11.41
C ASP A 95 14.91 -7.17 10.09
N ASP A 96 14.38 -8.09 9.30
CA ASP A 96 15.04 -8.62 8.10
C ASP A 96 14.24 -8.36 6.80
N THR A 97 13.34 -7.38 6.83
CA THR A 97 12.63 -6.88 5.65
C THR A 97 13.08 -5.48 5.29
N ASP A 98 12.97 -5.13 4.01
CA ASP A 98 13.44 -3.86 3.46
C ASP A 98 12.31 -2.86 3.29
N TYR A 99 11.10 -3.35 2.95
CA TYR A 99 9.91 -2.54 2.74
C TYR A 99 8.66 -3.15 3.36
N ASN A 100 7.73 -2.29 3.74
CA ASN A 100 6.36 -2.65 4.07
C ASN A 100 5.46 -2.29 2.89
N LEU A 101 4.77 -3.27 2.31
CA LEU A 101 3.82 -3.07 1.23
C LEU A 101 2.42 -2.81 1.80
N GLY A 102 1.88 -1.63 1.52
CA GLY A 102 0.51 -1.27 1.84
C GLY A 102 -0.27 -0.87 0.60
N TYR A 103 -1.56 -1.17 0.57
CA TYR A 103 -2.45 -0.73 -0.49
C TYR A 103 -3.88 -0.54 -0.01
N TRP A 104 -4.57 0.34 -0.68
CA TRP A 104 -5.98 0.61 -0.50
C TRP A 104 -6.63 0.92 -1.85
N VAL A 105 -7.78 0.31 -2.11
CA VAL A 105 -8.57 0.49 -3.34
C VAL A 105 -9.97 0.95 -2.96
N VAL A 106 -10.46 2.01 -3.60
CA VAL A 106 -11.82 2.52 -3.34
C VAL A 106 -12.86 1.46 -3.68
N LYS A 107 -13.96 1.46 -2.93
CA LYS A 107 -14.93 0.36 -2.89
C LYS A 107 -15.44 -0.09 -4.27
N GLN A 108 -15.73 0.84 -5.16
CA GLN A 108 -16.25 0.55 -6.50
C GLN A 108 -15.27 -0.18 -7.42
N TYR A 109 -13.97 -0.12 -7.11
CA TYR A 109 -12.89 -0.78 -7.87
C TYR A 109 -12.36 -2.04 -7.19
N GLN A 110 -12.86 -2.41 -6.01
CA GLN A 110 -12.46 -3.63 -5.33
C GLN A 110 -12.92 -4.89 -6.07
N ARG A 111 -12.25 -6.02 -5.80
CA ARG A 111 -12.52 -7.35 -6.41
C ARG A 111 -12.37 -7.41 -7.93
N LYS A 112 -11.64 -6.47 -8.51
CA LYS A 112 -11.30 -6.45 -9.95
C LYS A 112 -9.85 -6.84 -10.24
N GLY A 113 -9.10 -7.27 -9.22
CA GLY A 113 -7.70 -7.65 -9.35
C GLY A 113 -6.70 -6.48 -9.43
N ILE A 114 -7.14 -5.23 -9.33
CA ILE A 114 -6.31 -4.04 -9.51
C ILE A 114 -5.17 -3.99 -8.49
N ALA A 115 -5.44 -4.25 -7.21
CA ALA A 115 -4.40 -4.26 -6.17
C ALA A 115 -3.33 -5.31 -6.48
N LYS A 116 -3.74 -6.53 -6.87
CA LYS A 116 -2.82 -7.61 -7.22
C LYS A 116 -1.96 -7.26 -8.43
N ASP A 117 -2.56 -6.67 -9.47
CA ASP A 117 -1.83 -6.26 -10.67
C ASP A 117 -0.83 -5.13 -10.37
N ALA A 118 -1.24 -4.18 -9.51
CA ALA A 118 -0.36 -3.11 -9.04
C ALA A 118 0.83 -3.68 -8.24
N VAL A 119 0.56 -4.59 -7.29
CA VAL A 119 1.62 -5.28 -6.53
C VAL A 119 2.58 -6.00 -7.48
N ASN A 120 2.07 -6.78 -8.42
CA ASN A 120 2.90 -7.50 -9.38
C ASN A 120 3.80 -6.56 -10.20
N LYS A 121 3.26 -5.43 -10.61
CA LYS A 121 4.05 -4.44 -11.37
C LYS A 121 5.15 -3.81 -10.51
N ILE A 122 4.85 -3.47 -9.27
CA ILE A 122 5.80 -2.89 -8.32
C ILE A 122 6.88 -3.91 -7.96
N MET A 123 6.51 -5.17 -7.68
CA MET A 123 7.50 -6.22 -7.37
C MET A 123 8.46 -6.48 -8.54
N LYS A 124 7.98 -6.47 -9.79
CA LYS A 124 8.85 -6.56 -10.97
C LYS A 124 9.80 -5.38 -11.07
N TRP A 125 9.29 -4.16 -10.89
CA TRP A 125 10.12 -2.96 -10.89
C TRP A 125 11.18 -3.00 -9.78
N LEU A 126 10.84 -3.48 -8.60
CA LEU A 126 11.75 -3.61 -7.48
C LEU A 126 12.85 -4.66 -7.77
N HIS A 127 12.47 -5.82 -8.29
CA HIS A 127 13.39 -6.89 -8.68
C HIS A 127 14.38 -6.47 -9.78
N GLU A 128 13.97 -5.61 -10.70
CA GLU A 128 14.85 -5.05 -11.75
C GLU A 128 15.89 -4.05 -11.20
N ARG A 129 15.64 -3.49 -10.02
CA ARG A 129 16.52 -2.49 -9.39
C ARG A 129 17.48 -3.07 -8.36
N GLU A 130 17.00 -3.98 -7.57
CA GLU A 130 17.65 -4.45 -6.35
C GLU A 130 17.55 -5.97 -6.29
N GLU A 131 18.63 -6.61 -5.84
CA GLU A 131 18.65 -8.06 -5.66
C GLU A 131 18.35 -8.42 -4.20
N ASN A 132 17.63 -9.51 -3.99
CA ASN A 132 17.33 -10.09 -2.67
C ASN A 132 16.56 -9.14 -1.73
N VAL A 133 15.61 -8.39 -2.26
CA VAL A 133 14.76 -7.50 -1.46
C VAL A 133 13.63 -8.30 -0.81
N ARG A 134 13.41 -8.06 0.48
CA ARG A 134 12.34 -8.68 1.25
C ARG A 134 11.28 -7.65 1.60
N VAL A 135 10.05 -7.96 1.24
CA VAL A 135 8.89 -7.08 1.41
C VAL A 135 7.87 -7.74 2.32
N GLU A 136 7.47 -7.06 3.39
CA GLU A 136 6.42 -7.53 4.29
C GLU A 136 5.07 -6.91 3.97
N LEU A 137 3.99 -7.70 4.16
CA LEU A 137 2.61 -7.24 4.14
C LEU A 137 1.98 -7.54 5.50
N ILE A 138 1.34 -6.54 6.09
CA ILE A 138 0.68 -6.65 7.39
C ILE A 138 -0.83 -6.62 7.18
N VAL A 139 -1.53 -7.63 7.67
CA VAL A 139 -2.98 -7.77 7.48
C VAL A 139 -3.66 -8.07 8.80
N HIS A 140 -4.67 -7.28 9.13
CA HIS A 140 -5.49 -7.52 10.32
C HIS A 140 -6.24 -8.86 10.20
N PRO A 141 -6.32 -9.69 11.29
CA PRO A 141 -6.95 -11.02 11.24
C PRO A 141 -8.42 -11.05 10.80
N HIS A 142 -9.14 -9.95 11.00
CA HIS A 142 -10.53 -9.82 10.57
C HIS A 142 -10.70 -9.23 9.17
N ASN A 143 -9.61 -8.89 8.48
CA ASN A 143 -9.63 -8.44 7.09
C ASN A 143 -9.52 -9.64 6.14
N GLU A 144 -10.59 -10.40 5.99
CA GLU A 144 -10.62 -11.62 5.15
C GLU A 144 -10.23 -11.33 3.69
N ALA A 145 -10.69 -10.22 3.13
CA ALA A 145 -10.33 -9.82 1.77
C ALA A 145 -8.84 -9.50 1.64
N GLY A 146 -8.26 -8.82 2.62
CA GLY A 146 -6.83 -8.55 2.69
C GLY A 146 -6.00 -9.83 2.83
N ILE A 147 -6.44 -10.77 3.65
CA ILE A 147 -5.78 -12.08 3.81
C ILE A 147 -5.80 -12.85 2.49
N ALA A 148 -6.95 -12.93 1.81
CA ALA A 148 -7.08 -13.62 0.53
C ALA A 148 -6.18 -13.00 -0.55
N THR A 149 -6.10 -11.68 -0.61
CA THR A 149 -5.21 -10.96 -1.53
C THR A 149 -3.75 -11.22 -1.20
N ALA A 150 -3.33 -11.11 0.06
CA ALA A 150 -1.97 -11.38 0.49
C ALA A 150 -1.56 -12.84 0.21
N GLN A 151 -2.45 -13.79 0.46
CA GLN A 151 -2.23 -15.20 0.15
C GLN A 151 -1.97 -15.40 -1.35
N SER A 152 -2.79 -14.80 -2.22
CA SER A 152 -2.60 -14.86 -3.67
C SER A 152 -1.27 -14.24 -4.14
N ILE A 153 -0.83 -13.18 -3.48
CA ILE A 153 0.45 -12.52 -3.79
C ILE A 153 1.63 -13.42 -3.41
N ILE A 154 1.65 -13.98 -2.20
CA ILE A 154 2.75 -14.85 -1.77
C ILE A 154 2.83 -16.14 -2.59
N GLU A 155 1.71 -16.70 -3.03
CA GLU A 155 1.69 -17.85 -3.94
C GLU A 155 2.36 -17.52 -5.27
N GLN A 156 2.12 -16.34 -5.82
CA GLN A 156 2.72 -15.90 -7.09
C GLN A 156 4.22 -15.60 -6.97
N TRP A 157 4.67 -15.10 -5.82
CA TRP A 157 6.04 -14.66 -5.59
C TRP A 157 6.85 -15.61 -4.72
N ASN A 158 6.41 -16.86 -4.52
CA ASN A 158 7.05 -17.85 -3.65
C ASN A 158 7.31 -17.32 -2.22
N GLY A 159 6.43 -16.45 -1.75
CA GLY A 159 6.50 -15.90 -0.41
C GLY A 159 5.93 -16.86 0.64
N TYR A 160 5.90 -16.39 1.87
CA TYR A 160 5.38 -17.16 2.99
C TYR A 160 4.66 -16.28 3.99
N LYS A 161 3.82 -16.92 4.81
CA LYS A 161 3.14 -16.29 5.93
C LYS A 161 3.86 -16.66 7.22
N ILE A 162 4.12 -15.69 8.09
CA ILE A 162 4.63 -15.95 9.45
C ILE A 162 3.55 -16.73 10.22
N PRO A 163 3.91 -17.88 10.84
CA PRO A 163 2.92 -18.75 11.52
C PRO A 163 2.22 -18.07 12.68
N GLN A 164 2.93 -17.20 13.42
CA GLN A 164 2.41 -16.49 14.58
C GLN A 164 1.77 -15.16 14.19
N LEU A 165 0.81 -14.69 14.97
CA LEU A 165 0.38 -13.31 14.95
C LEU A 165 1.46 -12.44 15.60
N ILE A 166 1.75 -11.31 14.97
CA ILE A 166 2.72 -10.33 15.45
C ILE A 166 1.97 -9.11 15.98
N GLY A 167 2.35 -8.64 17.15
CA GLY A 167 1.80 -7.42 17.74
C GLY A 167 2.32 -6.19 17.00
N VAL A 168 1.41 -5.41 16.41
CA VAL A 168 1.70 -4.15 15.73
C VAL A 168 1.16 -3.00 16.56
N GLU A 169 1.98 -1.98 16.80
CA GLU A 169 1.55 -0.78 17.49
C GLU A 169 0.63 0.07 16.61
N VAL A 170 -0.63 0.24 17.04
CA VAL A 170 -1.61 1.09 16.38
C VAL A 170 -2.23 2.02 17.44
N ASN A 171 -2.02 3.32 17.31
CA ASN A 171 -2.57 4.33 18.23
C ASN A 171 -2.33 3.98 19.71
N LYS A 172 -1.08 3.64 20.07
CA LYS A 172 -0.63 3.24 21.44
C LYS A 172 -1.28 1.94 21.95
N ARG A 173 -1.75 1.09 21.07
CA ARG A 173 -2.25 -0.23 21.38
C ARG A 173 -1.54 -1.27 20.54
N THR A 174 -1.17 -2.37 21.13
CA THR A 174 -0.63 -3.53 20.41
C THR A 174 -1.79 -4.34 19.85
N VAL A 175 -1.87 -4.43 18.54
CA VAL A 175 -2.92 -5.17 17.82
C VAL A 175 -2.28 -6.34 17.06
N PRO A 176 -2.78 -7.59 17.23
CA PRO A 176 -2.21 -8.73 16.54
C PRO A 176 -2.53 -8.68 15.05
N HIS A 177 -1.53 -8.97 14.22
CA HIS A 177 -1.65 -9.00 12.76
C HIS A 177 -0.99 -10.23 12.17
N HIS A 178 -1.47 -10.66 11.01
CA HIS A 178 -0.75 -11.57 10.14
C HIS A 178 0.33 -10.81 9.38
N ILE A 179 1.50 -11.43 9.22
CA ILE A 179 2.57 -10.91 8.36
C ILE A 179 2.87 -11.93 7.26
N PHE A 180 2.90 -11.44 6.04
CA PHE A 180 3.30 -12.18 4.85
C PHE A 180 4.61 -11.58 4.34
N VAL A 181 5.49 -12.38 3.80
CA VAL A 181 6.80 -11.96 3.28
C VAL A 181 6.96 -12.42 1.84
N ILE A 182 7.42 -11.51 0.99
CA ILE A 182 7.80 -11.76 -0.40
C ILE A 182 9.31 -11.51 -0.53
N GLU A 183 9.98 -12.32 -1.31
CA GLU A 183 11.39 -12.11 -1.68
C GLU A 183 11.47 -11.88 -3.20
N VAL A 184 12.06 -10.77 -3.63
CA VAL A 184 12.20 -10.40 -5.04
C VAL A 184 13.65 -10.20 -5.45
#